data_270efa88b26367db6b6aab9fbf6f3bf7
#
_entry.id   270efa88b26367db6b6aab9fbf6f3bf7
#
_cell.length_a   1.000
_cell.length_b   1.000
_cell.length_c   1.000
_cell.angle_alpha   90.00
_cell.angle_beta   90.00
_cell.angle_gamma   90.00
#
_symmetry.space_group_name_H-M   'P 1'
#
loop_
_entity.id
_entity.type
_entity.pdbx_description
1 polymer ?
#
loop_
_entity_poly.entity_id
_entity_poly.type
_entity_poly.pdbx_seq_one_letter_code
_entity_poly.pdbx_strand_id
1 'polypeptide(L)'
;VDRFPVYRSFLFTWLQKLLVTGVNRGRKERFMSKEEVKQRKLEHVQMALEQNISAPQRASWKDVHLVHQALPEVDLDEIDTSVDFLGHRLRAPIFVSSLTGGHPDVAFINRNLARVAEEYGLALGVGSQRAAIVNPELTSSFAIAREQAPTAFLLANIGAPQLIPQKEHPPFTLEQAQQAVSMIQANALIVHLNSLQEAVQPEGDRRAAGEAAALRRLVQAVSVPIIAKETGAGICREQALLLRSCGVAALDVGGAGGSSMAALESLRAQSRGNKQALDIGLLYRDWGIPTPIAVVEAGTAHVPIIATGGIRSGRDIACALALGATLVGIGHPFLQAASRGYDAVCAFLEQTLAELKVAMQLCGAATLQQMREADVVVLGETREWLYQRGFEDDVKRMARRHWKRIHSL
;
A
#
# COMPACT_ATOMS: atom_id res chain seq x y z
N VAL A 1 32.97 -46.38 -28.46
CA VAL A 1 34.08 -46.88 -27.66
C VAL A 1 34.19 -46.08 -26.37
N ASP A 2 33.80 -46.70 -25.31
CA ASP A 2 33.91 -46.44 -23.89
C ASP A 2 34.81 -45.30 -23.42
N ARG A 3 34.20 -44.37 -22.65
CA ARG A 3 34.80 -43.67 -21.52
C ARG A 3 33.69 -42.96 -20.73
N PHE A 4 33.24 -43.56 -19.62
CA PHE A 4 32.80 -42.88 -18.36
C PHE A 4 32.20 -43.89 -17.37
N PRO A 5 33.03 -44.51 -16.50
CA PRO A 5 32.51 -45.35 -15.38
C PRO A 5 32.76 -44.73 -13.99
N VAL A 6 32.98 -43.42 -13.84
CA VAL A 6 33.35 -42.86 -12.51
C VAL A 6 32.20 -42.08 -11.86
N TYR A 7 31.14 -41.69 -12.56
CA TYR A 7 30.05 -40.85 -12.00
C TYR A 7 28.92 -41.64 -11.34
N ARG A 8 28.79 -42.92 -11.54
CA ARG A 8 27.71 -43.72 -10.92
C ARG A 8 27.93 -44.12 -9.46
N SER A 9 29.15 -44.19 -8.97
CA SER A 9 29.44 -44.60 -7.62
C SER A 9 29.29 -43.44 -6.60
N PHE A 10 29.50 -42.19 -7.00
CA PHE A 10 29.38 -41.04 -6.12
C PHE A 10 27.92 -40.64 -5.82
N LEU A 11 27.03 -40.77 -6.78
CA LEU A 11 25.59 -40.49 -6.57
C LEU A 11 24.91 -41.51 -5.67
N PHE A 12 25.29 -42.76 -5.76
CA PHE A 12 24.66 -43.85 -4.97
C PHE A 12 25.11 -43.78 -3.47
N THR A 13 26.34 -43.38 -3.20
CA THR A 13 26.85 -43.22 -1.84
C THR A 13 26.31 -41.94 -1.17
N TRP A 14 25.98 -40.91 -1.94
CA TRP A 14 25.38 -39.68 -1.45
C TRP A 14 23.88 -39.85 -1.12
N LEU A 15 23.15 -40.60 -1.92
CA LEU A 15 21.73 -40.97 -1.68
C LEU A 15 21.57 -41.92 -0.48
N GLN A 16 22.50 -42.85 -0.23
CA GLN A 16 22.44 -43.71 0.94
C GLN A 16 22.76 -42.97 2.23
N LYS A 17 23.62 -41.94 2.23
CA LYS A 17 23.85 -41.09 3.40
C LYS A 17 22.68 -40.19 3.77
N LEU A 18 21.80 -39.84 2.80
CA LEU A 18 20.58 -39.10 3.08
C LEU A 18 19.44 -39.94 3.66
N LEU A 19 19.49 -41.26 3.50
CA LEU A 19 18.45 -42.19 4.00
C LEU A 19 18.74 -42.73 5.41
N VAL A 20 19.96 -42.54 5.95
CA VAL A 20 20.36 -43.14 7.26
C VAL A 20 20.42 -42.09 8.38
N THR A 21 20.35 -40.79 8.09
CA THR A 21 20.14 -39.78 9.13
C THR A 21 18.68 -39.40 9.26
N GLY A 22 17.89 -40.32 9.75
CA GLY A 22 16.56 -40.06 10.31
C GLY A 22 16.68 -39.18 11.54
N VAL A 23 17.06 -37.93 11.39
CA VAL A 23 16.90 -36.92 12.43
C VAL A 23 15.43 -36.50 12.39
N ASN A 24 14.67 -37.22 13.19
CA ASN A 24 13.36 -36.82 13.66
C ASN A 24 13.51 -35.51 14.48
N ARG A 25 13.79 -34.39 13.79
CA ARG A 25 13.63 -33.05 14.37
C ARG A 25 12.13 -32.74 14.31
N GLY A 26 11.44 -33.20 15.31
CA GLY A 26 10.16 -32.63 15.71
C GLY A 26 10.36 -31.12 15.89
N ARG A 27 10.18 -30.32 14.83
CA ARG A 27 9.91 -28.90 14.97
C ARG A 27 8.60 -28.83 15.76
N LYS A 28 8.70 -28.62 17.07
CA LYS A 28 7.59 -28.07 17.84
C LYS A 28 7.28 -26.75 17.14
N GLU A 29 6.16 -26.71 16.44
CA GLU A 29 5.60 -25.49 15.88
C GLU A 29 5.39 -24.55 17.08
N ARG A 30 6.24 -23.54 17.18
CA ARG A 30 6.23 -22.60 18.30
C ARG A 30 5.37 -21.42 17.86
N PHE A 31 4.18 -21.28 18.46
CA PHE A 31 3.39 -20.07 18.36
C PHE A 31 4.28 -18.86 18.66
N MET A 32 4.17 -17.82 17.82
CA MET A 32 4.80 -16.53 18.13
C MET A 32 4.23 -16.02 19.47
N SER A 33 5.09 -15.78 20.43
CA SER A 33 4.70 -15.17 21.70
C SER A 33 4.19 -13.75 21.46
N LYS A 34 3.39 -13.22 22.41
CA LYS A 34 2.94 -11.81 22.37
C LYS A 34 4.13 -10.84 22.22
N GLU A 35 5.26 -11.15 22.85
CA GLU A 35 6.48 -10.36 22.79
C GLU A 35 7.15 -10.42 21.41
N GLU A 36 7.18 -11.58 20.76
CA GLU A 36 7.72 -11.72 19.39
C GLU A 36 6.89 -10.93 18.37
N VAL A 37 5.55 -10.86 18.51
CA VAL A 37 4.69 -10.05 17.65
C VAL A 37 4.96 -8.56 17.85
N LYS A 38 5.13 -8.11 19.09
CA LYS A 38 5.44 -6.75 19.47
C LYS A 38 6.83 -6.34 18.94
N GLN A 39 7.86 -7.16 19.16
CA GLN A 39 9.22 -6.94 18.70
C GLN A 39 9.29 -6.84 17.15
N ARG A 40 8.56 -7.68 16.43
CA ARG A 40 8.48 -7.63 14.96
C ARG A 40 8.00 -6.27 14.44
N LYS A 41 7.03 -5.64 15.12
CA LYS A 41 6.52 -4.32 14.73
C LYS A 41 7.59 -3.23 14.85
N LEU A 42 8.38 -3.28 15.91
CA LEU A 42 9.50 -2.35 16.10
C LEU A 42 10.59 -2.56 15.04
N GLU A 43 10.97 -3.84 14.78
CA GLU A 43 11.94 -4.20 13.73
C GLU A 43 11.54 -3.65 12.36
N HIS A 44 10.24 -3.78 11.97
CA HIS A 44 9.74 -3.27 10.69
C HIS A 44 9.91 -1.75 10.57
N VAL A 45 9.60 -1.00 11.62
CA VAL A 45 9.74 0.47 11.62
C VAL A 45 11.21 0.87 11.56
N GLN A 46 12.08 0.25 12.37
CA GLN A 46 13.52 0.53 12.38
C GLN A 46 14.16 0.23 11.02
N MET A 47 13.91 -0.94 10.45
CA MET A 47 14.44 -1.31 9.12
C MET A 47 13.93 -0.38 8.04
N ALA A 48 12.66 0.04 8.10
CA ALA A 48 12.11 0.99 7.13
C ALA A 48 12.75 2.38 7.23
N LEU A 49 13.19 2.81 8.42
CA LEU A 49 13.87 4.09 8.62
C LEU A 49 15.35 4.04 8.25
N GLU A 50 16.04 2.93 8.53
CA GLU A 50 17.50 2.82 8.45
C GLU A 50 18.00 2.18 7.15
N GLN A 51 17.17 1.39 6.46
CA GLN A 51 17.58 0.60 5.32
C GLN A 51 16.86 0.98 4.03
N ASN A 52 17.47 0.68 2.90
CA ASN A 52 16.82 0.86 1.60
C ASN A 52 15.90 -0.33 1.29
N ILE A 53 14.61 -0.14 1.59
CA ILE A 53 13.54 -1.11 1.29
C ILE A 53 12.82 -0.80 -0.04
N SER A 54 13.34 0.10 -0.88
CA SER A 54 12.70 0.47 -2.14
C SER A 54 12.72 -0.67 -3.15
N ALA A 55 11.63 -0.79 -3.92
CA ALA A 55 11.55 -1.64 -5.10
C ALA A 55 11.90 -0.81 -6.34
N PRO A 56 13.09 -0.97 -6.94
CA PRO A 56 13.39 -0.31 -8.19
C PRO A 56 12.48 -0.86 -9.30
N GLN A 57 11.77 0.03 -9.97
CA GLN A 57 10.91 -0.31 -11.10
C GLN A 57 11.37 0.45 -12.33
N ARG A 58 11.31 -0.19 -13.50
CA ARG A 58 11.53 0.47 -14.79
C ARG A 58 10.34 1.35 -15.15
N ALA A 59 9.12 0.78 -15.14
CA ALA A 59 7.89 1.53 -15.23
C ALA A 59 7.66 2.32 -13.95
N SER A 60 7.44 3.63 -14.04
CA SER A 60 7.38 4.51 -12.87
C SER A 60 6.65 5.81 -13.14
N TRP A 61 6.52 6.67 -12.12
CA TRP A 61 5.99 8.02 -12.28
C TRP A 61 6.79 8.87 -13.28
N LYS A 62 8.04 8.50 -13.61
CA LYS A 62 8.86 9.17 -14.64
C LYS A 62 8.31 8.98 -16.05
N ASP A 63 7.51 7.94 -16.28
CA ASP A 63 6.88 7.69 -17.58
C ASP A 63 5.60 8.50 -17.79
N VAL A 64 5.11 9.20 -16.74
CA VAL A 64 3.87 9.97 -16.75
C VAL A 64 4.18 11.45 -16.85
N HIS A 65 3.78 12.07 -17.95
CA HIS A 65 4.09 13.48 -18.26
C HIS A 65 2.81 14.29 -18.39
N LEU A 66 2.67 15.30 -17.53
CA LEU A 66 1.61 16.30 -17.64
C LEU A 66 1.89 17.25 -18.81
N VAL A 67 0.87 17.64 -19.54
CA VAL A 67 1.00 18.57 -20.65
C VAL A 67 0.95 20.01 -20.14
N HIS A 68 2.05 20.74 -20.34
CA HIS A 68 2.20 22.11 -19.90
C HIS A 68 1.29 23.08 -20.65
N GLN A 69 0.61 23.95 -19.91
CA GLN A 69 -0.18 25.05 -20.45
C GLN A 69 0.63 26.36 -20.33
N ALA A 70 1.04 26.93 -21.48
CA ALA A 70 1.84 28.17 -21.51
C ALA A 70 1.06 29.40 -21.02
N LEU A 71 -0.28 29.35 -21.15
CA LEU A 71 -1.23 30.33 -20.62
C LEU A 71 -2.27 29.57 -19.77
N PRO A 72 -1.97 29.29 -18.50
CA PRO A 72 -2.81 28.45 -17.68
C PRO A 72 -4.12 29.10 -17.24
N GLU A 73 -4.18 30.45 -17.19
CA GLU A 73 -5.34 31.25 -16.76
C GLU A 73 -5.93 30.81 -15.41
N VAL A 74 -5.06 30.38 -14.50
CA VAL A 74 -5.38 29.96 -13.13
C VAL A 74 -4.39 30.61 -12.19
N ASP A 75 -4.89 31.31 -11.19
CA ASP A 75 -4.06 31.91 -10.12
C ASP A 75 -3.69 30.84 -9.07
N LEU A 76 -2.43 30.84 -8.65
CA LEU A 76 -1.90 29.84 -7.71
C LEU A 76 -2.66 29.82 -6.38
N ASP A 77 -3.10 30.99 -5.92
CA ASP A 77 -3.80 31.16 -4.63
C ASP A 77 -5.27 30.72 -4.71
N GLU A 78 -5.85 30.62 -5.90
CA GLU A 78 -7.24 30.19 -6.13
C GLU A 78 -7.38 28.65 -6.27
N ILE A 79 -6.27 27.92 -6.27
CA ILE A 79 -6.28 26.47 -6.44
C ILE A 79 -6.89 25.79 -5.22
N ASP A 80 -8.02 25.11 -5.43
CA ASP A 80 -8.70 24.25 -4.46
C ASP A 80 -8.20 22.79 -4.58
N THR A 81 -7.48 22.33 -3.55
CA THR A 81 -7.00 20.95 -3.44
C THR A 81 -7.97 20.03 -2.68
N SER A 82 -9.13 20.49 -2.30
CA SER A 82 -10.08 19.70 -1.54
C SER A 82 -10.78 18.63 -2.38
N VAL A 83 -11.18 17.52 -1.74
CA VAL A 83 -11.79 16.36 -2.41
C VAL A 83 -12.84 15.71 -1.51
N ASP A 84 -13.92 15.25 -2.14
CA ASP A 84 -14.89 14.40 -1.46
C ASP A 84 -14.47 12.93 -1.58
N PHE A 85 -14.39 12.24 -0.45
CA PHE A 85 -14.02 10.84 -0.36
C PHE A 85 -14.92 10.10 0.63
N LEU A 86 -15.67 9.11 0.17
CA LEU A 86 -16.60 8.29 0.96
C LEU A 86 -17.51 9.12 1.88
N GLY A 87 -18.05 10.23 1.36
CA GLY A 87 -18.97 11.12 2.07
C GLY A 87 -18.31 12.15 2.99
N HIS A 88 -16.98 12.24 2.99
CA HIS A 88 -16.23 13.23 3.79
C HIS A 88 -15.47 14.19 2.89
N ARG A 89 -15.45 15.48 3.27
CA ARG A 89 -14.65 16.51 2.61
C ARG A 89 -13.24 16.54 3.22
N LEU A 90 -12.23 16.19 2.42
CA LEU A 90 -10.82 16.34 2.77
C LEU A 90 -10.27 17.63 2.16
N ARG A 91 -9.32 18.31 2.84
CA ARG A 91 -8.74 19.55 2.34
C ARG A 91 -7.64 19.35 1.29
N ALA A 92 -7.12 18.13 1.18
CA ALA A 92 -6.16 17.75 0.15
C ALA A 92 -6.34 16.28 -0.25
N PRO A 93 -5.94 15.89 -1.48
CA PRO A 93 -6.09 14.53 -1.97
C PRO A 93 -5.02 13.59 -1.41
N ILE A 94 -4.59 13.81 -0.17
CA ILE A 94 -3.50 13.07 0.48
C ILE A 94 -4.06 12.16 1.55
N PHE A 95 -3.70 10.89 1.44
CA PHE A 95 -3.91 9.86 2.42
C PHE A 95 -2.57 9.52 3.09
N VAL A 96 -2.46 9.78 4.39
CA VAL A 96 -1.32 9.30 5.19
C VAL A 96 -1.48 7.79 5.33
N SER A 97 -0.71 7.05 4.53
CA SER A 97 -0.89 5.61 4.37
C SER A 97 -0.61 4.85 5.67
N SER A 98 -1.24 3.70 5.83
CA SER A 98 -1.11 2.85 7.02
C SER A 98 0.33 2.42 7.26
N LEU A 99 0.94 2.87 8.35
CA LEU A 99 2.36 2.67 8.62
C LEU A 99 2.63 1.85 9.88
N THR A 100 2.16 2.30 11.05
CA THR A 100 2.64 1.81 12.34
C THR A 100 1.52 1.66 13.38
N GLY A 101 1.88 1.01 14.50
CA GLY A 101 1.03 0.71 15.64
C GLY A 101 1.37 -0.66 16.20
N GLY A 102 0.88 -0.97 17.41
CA GLY A 102 1.11 -2.24 18.08
C GLY A 102 2.43 -2.35 18.84
N HIS A 103 3.11 -1.22 19.06
CA HIS A 103 4.22 -1.09 19.99
C HIS A 103 4.21 0.29 20.66
N PRO A 104 4.43 0.39 21.99
CA PRO A 104 4.44 1.70 22.69
C PRO A 104 5.47 2.67 22.12
N ASP A 105 6.67 2.21 21.77
CA ASP A 105 7.76 3.05 21.28
C ASP A 105 7.51 3.70 19.92
N VAL A 106 6.48 3.27 19.19
CA VAL A 106 6.08 3.88 17.92
C VAL A 106 4.80 4.71 18.04
N ALA A 107 4.18 4.78 19.22
CA ALA A 107 2.96 5.55 19.45
C ALA A 107 3.13 7.06 19.14
N PHE A 108 4.34 7.62 19.36
CA PHE A 108 4.64 9.01 19.04
C PHE A 108 4.55 9.30 17.53
N ILE A 109 4.85 8.33 16.68
CA ILE A 109 4.69 8.44 15.21
C ILE A 109 3.21 8.63 14.88
N ASN A 110 2.34 7.74 15.39
CA ASN A 110 0.89 7.86 15.19
C ASN A 110 0.35 9.19 15.75
N ARG A 111 0.86 9.65 16.90
CA ARG A 111 0.51 10.96 17.47
C ARG A 111 0.83 12.09 16.52
N ASN A 112 2.06 12.17 16.00
CA ASN A 112 2.49 13.24 15.11
C ASN A 112 1.69 13.24 13.80
N LEU A 113 1.47 12.07 13.21
CA LEU A 113 0.68 11.92 11.97
C LEU A 113 -0.78 12.30 12.18
N ALA A 114 -1.38 11.91 13.32
CA ALA A 114 -2.76 12.21 13.64
C ALA A 114 -2.99 13.73 13.85
N ARG A 115 -2.09 14.40 14.57
CA ARG A 115 -2.15 15.86 14.73
C ARG A 115 -2.13 16.59 13.38
N VAL A 116 -1.25 16.17 12.47
CA VAL A 116 -1.18 16.77 11.14
C VAL A 116 -2.44 16.41 10.31
N ALA A 117 -2.95 15.17 10.39
CA ALA A 117 -4.17 14.81 9.71
C ALA A 117 -5.37 15.64 10.18
N GLU A 118 -5.47 15.94 11.46
CA GLU A 118 -6.51 16.81 12.01
C GLU A 118 -6.36 18.25 11.52
N GLU A 119 -5.18 18.82 11.68
CA GLU A 119 -4.92 20.22 11.37
C GLU A 119 -5.10 20.53 9.88
N TYR A 120 -4.61 19.65 9.01
CA TYR A 120 -4.67 19.84 7.57
C TYR A 120 -5.87 19.15 6.90
N GLY A 121 -6.75 18.51 7.67
CA GLY A 121 -7.97 17.86 7.15
C GLY A 121 -7.68 16.70 6.19
N LEU A 122 -6.74 15.83 6.55
CA LEU A 122 -6.31 14.69 5.74
C LEU A 122 -6.96 13.37 6.18
N ALA A 123 -6.87 12.36 5.33
CA ALA A 123 -7.15 10.98 5.70
C ALA A 123 -5.91 10.32 6.31
N LEU A 124 -6.08 9.53 7.39
CA LEU A 124 -5.00 8.79 8.05
C LEU A 124 -5.38 7.32 8.29
N GLY A 125 -4.56 6.40 7.81
CA GLY A 125 -4.66 4.98 8.14
C GLY A 125 -3.68 4.56 9.23
N VAL A 126 -4.15 3.81 10.22
CA VAL A 126 -3.27 3.19 11.21
C VAL A 126 -2.69 1.89 10.66
N GLY A 127 -1.56 1.43 11.22
CA GLY A 127 -1.01 0.11 10.90
C GLY A 127 -1.94 -1.03 11.30
N SER A 128 -1.66 -2.26 10.84
CA SER A 128 -2.48 -3.44 11.16
C SER A 128 -2.74 -3.59 12.67
N GLN A 129 -4.03 -3.61 13.04
CA GLN A 129 -4.49 -3.69 14.44
C GLN A 129 -4.56 -5.11 14.98
N ARG A 130 -4.12 -6.12 14.19
CA ARG A 130 -4.04 -7.53 14.64
C ARG A 130 -3.38 -7.64 16.01
N ALA A 131 -2.30 -6.90 16.23
CA ALA A 131 -1.55 -6.94 17.49
C ALA A 131 -2.41 -6.54 18.71
N ALA A 132 -3.22 -5.48 18.60
CA ALA A 132 -4.09 -4.99 19.68
C ALA A 132 -5.35 -5.83 19.85
N ILE A 133 -5.86 -6.46 18.78
CA ILE A 133 -6.97 -7.42 18.88
C ILE A 133 -6.55 -8.66 19.67
N VAL A 134 -5.31 -9.13 19.47
CA VAL A 134 -4.77 -10.29 20.19
C VAL A 134 -4.26 -9.91 21.60
N ASN A 135 -3.69 -8.72 21.75
CA ASN A 135 -3.22 -8.17 23.03
C ASN A 135 -3.78 -6.78 23.30
N PRO A 136 -4.87 -6.65 24.07
CA PRO A 136 -5.53 -5.37 24.37
C PRO A 136 -4.65 -4.30 25.00
N GLU A 137 -3.53 -4.65 25.65
CA GLU A 137 -2.57 -3.68 26.22
C GLU A 137 -1.95 -2.76 25.16
N LEU A 138 -1.95 -3.19 23.88
CA LEU A 138 -1.42 -2.42 22.77
C LEU A 138 -2.42 -1.43 22.16
N THR A 139 -3.67 -1.42 22.64
CA THR A 139 -4.76 -0.56 22.12
C THR A 139 -4.37 0.91 22.11
N SER A 140 -3.72 1.41 23.18
CA SER A 140 -3.31 2.81 23.31
C SER A 140 -2.41 3.29 22.17
N SER A 141 -1.58 2.40 21.60
CA SER A 141 -0.70 2.75 20.48
C SER A 141 -1.45 3.06 19.18
N PHE A 142 -2.72 2.65 19.08
CA PHE A 142 -3.62 2.96 17.98
C PHE A 142 -4.64 4.04 18.37
N ALA A 143 -5.24 3.94 19.55
CA ALA A 143 -6.26 4.87 20.05
C ALA A 143 -5.78 6.31 20.09
N ILE A 144 -4.47 6.54 20.33
CA ILE A 144 -3.81 7.83 20.26
C ILE A 144 -4.11 8.57 18.94
N ALA A 145 -4.40 7.87 17.84
CA ALA A 145 -4.76 8.49 16.58
C ALA A 145 -6.06 9.29 16.70
N ARG A 146 -7.13 8.70 17.29
CA ARG A 146 -8.40 9.40 17.50
C ARG A 146 -8.30 10.46 18.59
N GLU A 147 -7.53 10.21 19.64
CA GLU A 147 -7.28 11.20 20.70
C GLU A 147 -6.66 12.49 20.16
N GLN A 148 -5.75 12.39 19.18
CA GLN A 148 -5.07 13.52 18.57
C GLN A 148 -5.76 14.06 17.31
N ALA A 149 -6.69 13.31 16.74
CA ALA A 149 -7.44 13.67 15.54
C ALA A 149 -8.94 13.38 15.73
N PRO A 150 -9.63 14.20 16.55
CA PRO A 150 -11.03 13.97 16.91
C PRO A 150 -11.99 14.03 15.72
N THR A 151 -11.66 14.78 14.65
CA THR A 151 -12.55 14.96 13.48
C THR A 151 -11.99 14.41 12.16
N ALA A 152 -10.70 14.10 12.09
CA ALA A 152 -10.07 13.59 10.86
C ALA A 152 -10.67 12.26 10.39
N PHE A 153 -10.57 12.01 9.09
CA PHE A 153 -10.99 10.76 8.46
C PHE A 153 -9.98 9.64 8.78
N LEU A 154 -10.29 8.85 9.80
CA LEU A 154 -9.42 7.76 10.25
C LEU A 154 -9.84 6.42 9.66
N LEU A 155 -8.84 5.59 9.29
CA LEU A 155 -9.02 4.28 8.71
C LEU A 155 -8.41 3.21 9.62
N ALA A 156 -9.28 2.30 10.12
CA ALA A 156 -8.86 1.08 10.78
C ALA A 156 -8.20 0.11 9.79
N ASN A 157 -7.49 -0.92 10.27
CA ASN A 157 -6.71 -1.77 9.39
C ASN A 157 -6.54 -3.19 9.92
N ILE A 158 -7.00 -4.17 9.13
CA ILE A 158 -6.78 -5.62 9.34
C ILE A 158 -6.31 -6.25 8.03
N GLY A 159 -5.75 -7.46 8.07
CA GLY A 159 -5.30 -8.16 6.87
C GLY A 159 -6.31 -9.17 6.33
N ALA A 160 -6.33 -9.37 5.02
CA ALA A 160 -7.12 -10.40 4.37
C ALA A 160 -6.78 -11.82 4.86
N PRO A 161 -5.51 -12.19 5.10
CA PRO A 161 -5.18 -13.50 5.66
C PRO A 161 -5.83 -13.79 7.01
N GLN A 162 -6.15 -12.74 7.81
CA GLN A 162 -6.84 -12.93 9.09
C GLN A 162 -8.34 -13.23 8.93
N LEU A 163 -8.93 -13.08 7.74
CA LEU A 163 -10.34 -13.35 7.49
C LEU A 163 -10.65 -14.83 7.22
N ILE A 164 -9.62 -15.65 7.04
CA ILE A 164 -9.73 -17.08 6.75
C ILE A 164 -8.90 -17.92 7.73
N PRO A 165 -9.21 -19.22 7.91
CA PRO A 165 -8.42 -20.08 8.79
C PRO A 165 -6.98 -20.21 8.27
N GLN A 166 -6.02 -19.88 9.08
CA GLN A 166 -4.60 -20.15 8.85
C GLN A 166 -4.17 -21.44 9.59
N LYS A 167 -2.95 -21.90 9.33
CA LYS A 167 -2.44 -23.14 9.97
C LYS A 167 -2.47 -23.05 11.49
N GLU A 168 -2.12 -21.88 12.03
CA GLU A 168 -1.89 -21.67 13.46
C GLU A 168 -2.95 -20.79 14.13
N HIS A 169 -3.83 -20.14 13.33
CA HIS A 169 -4.77 -19.18 13.83
C HIS A 169 -6.17 -19.38 13.23
N PRO A 170 -7.23 -19.32 14.04
CA PRO A 170 -8.58 -19.20 13.52
C PRO A 170 -8.76 -17.86 12.79
N PRO A 171 -9.76 -17.75 11.91
CA PRO A 171 -10.11 -16.47 11.29
C PRO A 171 -10.61 -15.49 12.36
N PHE A 172 -10.42 -14.21 12.10
CA PHE A 172 -11.06 -13.17 12.89
C PHE A 172 -12.58 -13.29 12.81
N THR A 173 -13.23 -13.11 13.95
CA THR A 173 -14.68 -12.97 13.99
C THR A 173 -15.11 -11.58 13.49
N LEU A 174 -16.40 -11.41 13.20
CA LEU A 174 -16.95 -10.11 12.81
C LEU A 174 -16.82 -9.10 13.97
N GLU A 175 -16.95 -9.56 15.21
CA GLU A 175 -16.77 -8.73 16.41
C GLU A 175 -15.34 -8.22 16.53
N GLN A 176 -14.34 -9.04 16.20
CA GLN A 176 -12.93 -8.62 16.17
C GLN A 176 -12.65 -7.58 15.07
N ALA A 177 -13.27 -7.72 13.90
CA ALA A 177 -13.20 -6.70 12.86
C ALA A 177 -13.88 -5.39 13.29
N GLN A 178 -15.05 -5.47 13.93
CA GLN A 178 -15.73 -4.31 14.50
C GLN A 178 -14.94 -3.69 15.65
N GLN A 179 -14.22 -4.48 16.45
CA GLN A 179 -13.31 -3.99 17.48
C GLN A 179 -12.19 -3.13 16.89
N ALA A 180 -11.62 -3.51 15.74
CA ALA A 180 -10.63 -2.68 15.06
C ALA A 180 -11.21 -1.30 14.68
N VAL A 181 -12.44 -1.25 14.16
CA VAL A 181 -13.16 0.00 13.86
C VAL A 181 -13.38 0.83 15.11
N SER A 182 -13.90 0.22 16.16
CA SER A 182 -14.26 0.92 17.40
C SER A 182 -13.04 1.43 18.16
N MET A 183 -11.90 0.74 18.07
CA MET A 183 -10.64 1.07 18.76
C MET A 183 -10.14 2.49 18.46
N ILE A 184 -10.40 2.98 17.25
CA ILE A 184 -10.01 4.33 16.82
C ILE A 184 -11.23 5.13 16.33
N GLN A 185 -12.46 4.66 16.54
CA GLN A 185 -13.68 5.26 16.01
C GLN A 185 -13.53 5.57 14.52
N ALA A 186 -13.12 4.56 13.73
CA ALA A 186 -12.74 4.73 12.34
C ALA A 186 -13.93 5.07 11.44
N ASN A 187 -13.68 5.88 10.42
CA ASN A 187 -14.64 6.24 9.37
C ASN A 187 -14.71 5.18 8.25
N ALA A 188 -13.64 4.38 8.09
CA ALA A 188 -13.57 3.26 7.15
C ALA A 188 -12.64 2.16 7.69
N LEU A 189 -12.75 0.95 7.13
CA LEU A 189 -11.88 -0.17 7.45
C LEU A 189 -11.05 -0.57 6.22
N ILE A 190 -9.74 -0.53 6.35
CA ILE A 190 -8.82 -1.10 5.37
C ILE A 190 -8.71 -2.61 5.60
N VAL A 191 -8.89 -3.38 4.54
CA VAL A 191 -8.47 -4.78 4.47
C VAL A 191 -7.24 -4.85 3.58
N HIS A 192 -6.05 -5.01 4.20
CA HIS A 192 -4.82 -5.07 3.42
C HIS A 192 -4.59 -6.46 2.82
N LEU A 193 -4.15 -6.47 1.57
CA LEU A 193 -3.84 -7.64 0.77
C LEU A 193 -2.31 -7.74 0.70
N ASN A 194 -1.72 -8.68 1.42
CA ASN A 194 -0.26 -8.76 1.56
C ASN A 194 0.28 -10.14 1.23
N SER A 195 -0.30 -10.82 0.25
CA SER A 195 0.04 -12.20 -0.12
C SER A 195 1.52 -12.37 -0.45
N LEU A 196 2.16 -11.40 -1.11
CA LEU A 196 3.59 -11.43 -1.37
C LEU A 196 4.40 -11.45 -0.07
N GLN A 197 4.10 -10.54 0.86
CA GLN A 197 4.77 -10.49 2.15
C GLN A 197 4.62 -11.81 2.92
N GLU A 198 3.40 -12.32 3.02
CA GLU A 198 3.09 -13.56 3.74
C GLU A 198 3.75 -14.79 3.08
N ALA A 199 3.89 -14.79 1.75
CA ALA A 199 4.55 -15.88 1.02
C ALA A 199 6.06 -15.93 1.28
N VAL A 200 6.73 -14.78 1.35
CA VAL A 200 8.19 -14.70 1.55
C VAL A 200 8.59 -14.73 3.03
N GLN A 201 7.69 -14.36 3.93
CA GLN A 201 7.92 -14.37 5.36
C GLN A 201 7.91 -15.82 5.89
N PRO A 202 8.94 -16.29 6.62
CA PRO A 202 8.99 -17.68 7.13
C PRO A 202 7.79 -18.05 7.99
N GLU A 203 7.33 -17.13 8.84
CA GLU A 203 6.18 -17.25 9.75
C GLU A 203 4.87 -16.71 9.16
N GLY A 204 4.78 -16.57 7.82
CA GLY A 204 3.65 -15.93 7.17
C GLY A 204 2.37 -16.78 7.10
N ASP A 205 1.25 -16.11 7.05
CA ASP A 205 -0.09 -16.68 6.87
C ASP A 205 -0.29 -17.00 5.37
N ARG A 206 0.02 -18.24 4.96
CA ARG A 206 0.21 -18.63 3.54
C ARG A 206 -1.05 -19.11 2.85
N ARG A 207 -2.19 -19.26 3.56
CA ARG A 207 -3.45 -19.61 2.94
C ARG A 207 -4.12 -18.36 2.41
N ALA A 208 -4.61 -18.40 1.16
CA ALA A 208 -5.31 -17.30 0.51
C ALA A 208 -6.67 -17.74 -0.08
N ALA A 209 -6.88 -19.05 -0.24
CA ALA A 209 -8.13 -19.56 -0.78
C ALA A 209 -9.32 -19.24 0.14
N GLY A 210 -10.32 -18.51 -0.40
CA GLY A 210 -11.51 -18.11 0.36
C GLY A 210 -11.50 -16.67 0.87
N GLU A 211 -10.41 -15.90 0.70
CA GLU A 211 -10.34 -14.49 1.12
C GLU A 211 -11.43 -13.63 0.48
N ALA A 212 -11.71 -13.78 -0.82
CA ALA A 212 -12.77 -13.02 -1.49
C ALA A 212 -14.18 -13.30 -0.91
N ALA A 213 -14.47 -14.56 -0.58
CA ALA A 213 -15.72 -14.91 0.07
C ALA A 213 -15.82 -14.37 1.51
N ALA A 214 -14.71 -14.38 2.24
CA ALA A 214 -14.63 -13.82 3.58
C ALA A 214 -14.76 -12.30 3.56
N LEU A 215 -14.11 -11.62 2.61
CA LEU A 215 -14.23 -10.17 2.40
C LEU A 215 -15.68 -9.77 2.09
N ARG A 216 -16.39 -10.53 1.24
CA ARG A 216 -17.80 -10.26 0.93
C ARG A 216 -18.69 -10.35 2.18
N ARG A 217 -18.48 -11.34 3.05
CA ARG A 217 -19.19 -11.43 4.33
C ARG A 217 -18.85 -10.26 5.25
N LEU A 218 -17.59 -9.86 5.30
CA LEU A 218 -17.14 -8.73 6.12
C LEU A 218 -17.80 -7.41 5.67
N VAL A 219 -17.84 -7.15 4.36
CA VAL A 219 -18.49 -5.95 3.78
C VAL A 219 -19.97 -5.85 4.19
N GLN A 220 -20.66 -6.98 4.28
CA GLN A 220 -22.08 -7.02 4.68
C GLN A 220 -22.32 -6.81 6.18
N ALA A 221 -21.29 -7.04 7.00
CA ALA A 221 -21.45 -7.10 8.46
C ALA A 221 -20.86 -5.89 9.20
N VAL A 222 -19.86 -5.24 8.66
CA VAL A 222 -19.19 -4.09 9.31
C VAL A 222 -19.90 -2.79 8.98
N SER A 223 -20.02 -1.91 9.98
CA SER A 223 -20.82 -0.68 9.93
C SER A 223 -20.20 0.46 9.10
N VAL A 224 -18.95 0.33 8.68
CA VAL A 224 -18.21 1.36 7.93
C VAL A 224 -17.77 0.86 6.55
N PRO A 225 -17.54 1.76 5.57
CA PRO A 225 -17.03 1.37 4.25
C PRO A 225 -15.73 0.59 4.34
N ILE A 226 -15.57 -0.43 3.47
CA ILE A 226 -14.33 -1.21 3.39
C ILE A 226 -13.52 -0.78 2.18
N ILE A 227 -12.21 -0.59 2.40
CA ILE A 227 -11.21 -0.29 1.38
C ILE A 227 -10.28 -1.49 1.25
N ALA A 228 -10.22 -2.10 0.08
CA ALA A 228 -9.21 -3.12 -0.18
C ALA A 228 -7.89 -2.43 -0.56
N LYS A 229 -6.80 -2.77 0.15
CA LYS A 229 -5.50 -2.16 -0.03
C LYS A 229 -4.42 -3.20 -0.29
N GLU A 230 -3.73 -3.09 -1.42
CA GLU A 230 -2.49 -3.83 -1.63
C GLU A 230 -1.30 -3.14 -0.91
N THR A 231 -0.19 -3.84 -0.73
CA THR A 231 0.91 -3.41 0.15
C THR A 231 2.27 -3.23 -0.54
N GLY A 232 2.30 -3.17 -1.87
CA GLY A 232 3.52 -2.90 -2.64
C GLY A 232 3.65 -3.71 -3.93
N ALA A 233 2.63 -4.56 -4.26
CA ALA A 233 2.63 -5.36 -5.48
C ALA A 233 1.52 -5.00 -6.47
N GLY A 234 0.62 -4.07 -6.14
CA GLY A 234 -0.37 -3.53 -7.06
C GLY A 234 -1.61 -4.39 -7.28
N ILE A 235 -2.65 -3.77 -7.86
CA ILE A 235 -3.94 -4.42 -8.17
C ILE A 235 -4.16 -4.34 -9.68
N CYS A 236 -4.28 -5.50 -10.36
CA CYS A 236 -4.65 -5.57 -11.77
C CYS A 236 -6.16 -5.42 -11.97
N ARG A 237 -6.57 -5.20 -13.23
CA ARG A 237 -7.99 -5.05 -13.63
C ARG A 237 -8.87 -6.19 -13.12
N GLU A 238 -8.45 -7.43 -13.29
CA GLU A 238 -9.23 -8.61 -12.92
C GLU A 238 -9.46 -8.67 -11.41
N GLN A 239 -8.43 -8.33 -10.62
CA GLN A 239 -8.55 -8.27 -9.16
C GLN A 239 -9.38 -7.06 -8.71
N ALA A 240 -9.25 -5.92 -9.38
CA ALA A 240 -10.08 -4.74 -9.09
C ALA A 240 -11.58 -5.03 -9.30
N LEU A 241 -11.94 -5.70 -10.38
CA LEU A 241 -13.31 -6.14 -10.66
C LEU A 241 -13.81 -7.18 -9.64
N LEU A 242 -12.95 -8.13 -9.25
CA LEU A 242 -13.28 -9.10 -8.19
C LEU A 242 -13.54 -8.41 -6.86
N LEU A 243 -12.67 -7.49 -6.44
CA LEU A 243 -12.80 -6.73 -5.19
C LEU A 243 -14.07 -5.87 -5.21
N ARG A 244 -14.35 -5.18 -6.32
CA ARG A 244 -15.64 -4.48 -6.51
C ARG A 244 -16.83 -5.42 -6.32
N SER A 245 -16.78 -6.62 -6.91
CA SER A 245 -17.86 -7.62 -6.77
C SER A 245 -18.04 -8.11 -5.33
N CYS A 246 -17.03 -7.97 -4.48
CA CYS A 246 -17.13 -8.21 -3.05
C CYS A 246 -17.82 -7.07 -2.29
N GLY A 247 -18.03 -5.90 -2.94
CA GLY A 247 -18.73 -4.76 -2.34
C GLY A 247 -17.79 -3.76 -1.65
N VAL A 248 -16.48 -3.76 -1.93
CA VAL A 248 -15.57 -2.75 -1.37
C VAL A 248 -15.92 -1.36 -1.88
N ALA A 249 -15.80 -0.36 -1.03
CA ALA A 249 -16.16 1.03 -1.33
C ALA A 249 -15.05 1.79 -2.09
N ALA A 250 -13.80 1.38 -1.96
CA ALA A 250 -12.65 1.97 -2.66
C ALA A 250 -11.50 0.95 -2.76
N LEU A 251 -10.54 1.25 -3.64
CA LEU A 251 -9.33 0.46 -3.82
C LEU A 251 -8.09 1.33 -3.55
N ASP A 252 -7.19 0.88 -2.68
CA ASP A 252 -5.84 1.42 -2.58
C ASP A 252 -4.90 0.46 -3.32
N VAL A 253 -4.38 0.92 -4.45
CA VAL A 253 -3.65 0.02 -5.35
C VAL A 253 -2.34 -0.50 -4.78
N GLY A 254 -1.73 0.21 -3.82
CA GLY A 254 -0.49 -0.23 -3.17
C GLY A 254 0.55 -0.76 -4.16
N GLY A 255 0.81 0.00 -5.25
CA GLY A 255 1.59 -0.49 -6.39
C GLY A 255 3.09 -0.56 -6.13
N ALA A 256 3.81 -1.27 -7.01
CA ALA A 256 5.25 -1.36 -7.00
C ALA A 256 5.91 -0.02 -7.41
N GLY A 257 7.11 0.25 -6.88
CA GLY A 257 7.86 1.50 -7.09
C GLY A 257 8.08 2.32 -5.81
N GLY A 258 7.43 1.91 -4.70
CA GLY A 258 7.68 2.41 -3.34
C GLY A 258 8.46 1.40 -2.49
N SER A 259 8.05 1.24 -1.24
CA SER A 259 8.60 0.23 -0.33
C SER A 259 8.17 -1.18 -0.77
N SER A 260 9.12 -2.11 -0.74
CA SER A 260 8.86 -3.54 -0.99
C SER A 260 8.81 -4.31 0.33
N MET A 261 7.70 -4.97 0.58
CA MET A 261 7.58 -5.86 1.75
C MET A 261 8.50 -7.08 1.62
N ALA A 262 8.74 -7.58 0.39
CA ALA A 262 9.70 -8.65 0.15
C ALA A 262 11.15 -8.22 0.50
N ALA A 263 11.54 -6.98 0.16
CA ALA A 263 12.83 -6.41 0.58
C ALA A 263 12.91 -6.30 2.10
N LEU A 264 11.88 -5.84 2.77
CA LEU A 264 11.82 -5.73 4.23
C LEU A 264 11.99 -7.11 4.89
N GLU A 265 11.26 -8.12 4.42
CA GLU A 265 11.37 -9.49 4.95
C GLU A 265 12.73 -10.14 4.64
N SER A 266 13.38 -9.78 3.51
CA SER A 266 14.74 -10.25 3.21
C SER A 266 15.76 -9.71 4.22
N LEU A 267 15.65 -8.44 4.63
CA LEU A 267 16.50 -7.85 5.67
C LEU A 267 16.28 -8.54 7.04
N ARG A 268 15.03 -8.84 7.40
CA ARG A 268 14.72 -9.62 8.60
C ARG A 268 15.29 -11.03 8.52
N ALA A 269 15.20 -11.68 7.38
CA ALA A 269 15.78 -13.00 7.16
C ALA A 269 17.31 -12.97 7.32
N GLN A 270 17.96 -11.93 6.79
CA GLN A 270 19.39 -11.70 6.93
C GLN A 270 19.81 -11.56 8.40
N SER A 271 19.13 -10.73 9.18
CA SER A 271 19.42 -10.51 10.60
C SER A 271 19.24 -11.79 11.45
N ARG A 272 18.43 -12.75 10.98
CA ARG A 272 18.17 -14.04 11.63
C ARG A 272 18.99 -15.19 11.06
N GLY A 273 19.89 -14.93 10.11
CA GLY A 273 20.72 -15.96 9.46
C GLY A 273 19.93 -16.95 8.59
N ASN A 274 18.71 -16.63 8.17
CA ASN A 274 17.88 -17.49 7.32
C ASN A 274 18.17 -17.21 5.84
N LYS A 275 19.17 -17.89 5.28
CA LYS A 275 19.61 -17.70 3.90
C LYS A 275 18.49 -17.98 2.89
N GLN A 276 17.71 -19.03 3.05
CA GLN A 276 16.64 -19.38 2.10
C GLN A 276 15.58 -18.25 2.02
N ALA A 277 15.14 -17.74 3.15
CA ALA A 277 14.16 -16.65 3.18
C ALA A 277 14.76 -15.33 2.64
N LEU A 278 16.05 -15.08 2.91
CA LEU A 278 16.79 -13.95 2.32
C LEU A 278 16.79 -14.04 0.79
N ASP A 279 17.20 -15.18 0.23
CA ASP A 279 17.31 -15.37 -1.22
C ASP A 279 15.94 -15.24 -1.90
N ILE A 280 14.88 -15.79 -1.31
CA ILE A 280 13.50 -15.65 -1.80
C ILE A 280 13.06 -14.18 -1.73
N GLY A 281 13.25 -13.50 -0.61
CA GLY A 281 12.86 -12.10 -0.46
C GLY A 281 13.58 -11.18 -1.44
N LEU A 282 14.86 -11.42 -1.72
CA LEU A 282 15.62 -10.68 -2.72
C LEU A 282 15.13 -10.96 -4.15
N LEU A 283 14.78 -12.21 -4.48
CA LEU A 283 14.24 -12.59 -5.79
C LEU A 283 12.93 -11.87 -6.11
N TYR A 284 12.07 -11.69 -5.12
CA TYR A 284 10.75 -11.06 -5.28
C TYR A 284 10.74 -9.58 -4.85
N ARG A 285 11.90 -8.96 -4.66
CA ARG A 285 12.02 -7.58 -4.20
C ARG A 285 11.31 -6.57 -5.10
N ASP A 286 11.37 -6.77 -6.40
CA ASP A 286 10.80 -5.91 -7.44
C ASP A 286 9.52 -6.50 -8.09
N TRP A 287 8.97 -7.55 -7.49
CA TRP A 287 7.73 -8.15 -7.97
C TRP A 287 6.54 -7.21 -7.77
N GLY A 288 5.73 -7.06 -8.82
CA GLY A 288 4.46 -6.36 -8.73
C GLY A 288 4.14 -5.50 -9.95
N ILE A 289 2.95 -4.90 -9.93
CA ILE A 289 2.45 -3.99 -10.93
C ILE A 289 2.84 -2.57 -10.51
N PRO A 290 3.60 -1.83 -11.33
CA PRO A 290 3.94 -0.43 -11.04
C PRO A 290 2.71 0.43 -10.79
N THR A 291 2.81 1.35 -9.84
CA THR A 291 1.66 2.15 -9.37
C THR A 291 0.93 2.91 -10.49
N PRO A 292 1.60 3.57 -11.46
CA PRO A 292 0.90 4.23 -12.56
C PRO A 292 0.02 3.28 -13.38
N ILE A 293 0.51 2.06 -13.61
CA ILE A 293 -0.23 1.01 -14.31
C ILE A 293 -1.41 0.53 -13.45
N ALA A 294 -1.17 0.23 -12.18
CA ALA A 294 -2.19 -0.25 -11.26
C ALA A 294 -3.35 0.75 -11.10
N VAL A 295 -3.08 2.07 -11.13
CA VAL A 295 -4.12 3.10 -11.10
C VAL A 295 -5.03 3.01 -12.32
N VAL A 296 -4.46 2.88 -13.52
CA VAL A 296 -5.24 2.76 -14.77
C VAL A 296 -6.03 1.45 -14.80
N GLU A 297 -5.39 0.32 -14.49
CA GLU A 297 -6.04 -0.99 -14.47
C GLU A 297 -7.18 -1.04 -13.43
N ALA A 298 -6.92 -0.54 -12.20
CA ALA A 298 -7.93 -0.54 -11.14
C ALA A 298 -9.09 0.44 -11.41
N GLY A 299 -8.86 1.50 -12.20
CA GLY A 299 -9.90 2.45 -12.61
C GLY A 299 -11.09 1.80 -13.32
N THR A 300 -10.91 0.63 -13.94
CA THR A 300 -11.99 -0.15 -14.55
C THR A 300 -13.05 -0.65 -13.56
N ALA A 301 -12.74 -0.67 -12.28
CA ALA A 301 -13.70 -1.03 -11.24
C ALA A 301 -14.73 0.07 -10.98
N HIS A 302 -14.52 1.31 -11.45
CA HIS A 302 -15.41 2.45 -11.24
C HIS A 302 -15.77 2.70 -9.76
N VAL A 303 -14.80 2.50 -8.89
CA VAL A 303 -14.82 2.91 -7.47
C VAL A 303 -13.68 3.90 -7.23
N PRO A 304 -13.72 4.72 -6.16
CA PRO A 304 -12.61 5.60 -5.82
C PRO A 304 -11.29 4.85 -5.72
N ILE A 305 -10.22 5.38 -6.36
CA ILE A 305 -8.88 4.80 -6.37
C ILE A 305 -7.95 5.65 -5.51
N ILE A 306 -7.21 4.99 -4.63
CA ILE A 306 -6.10 5.58 -3.87
C ILE A 306 -4.81 5.11 -4.54
N ALA A 307 -4.00 6.04 -5.04
CA ALA A 307 -2.72 5.76 -5.66
C ALA A 307 -1.61 5.76 -4.61
N THR A 308 -1.32 4.60 -4.03
CA THR A 308 -0.19 4.43 -3.11
C THR A 308 0.94 3.66 -3.78
N GLY A 309 2.19 4.13 -3.65
CA GLY A 309 3.41 3.48 -4.13
C GLY A 309 4.29 4.42 -4.96
N GLY A 310 5.50 4.68 -4.45
CA GLY A 310 6.52 5.48 -5.15
C GLY A 310 6.26 6.98 -5.26
N ILE A 311 5.25 7.53 -4.62
CA ILE A 311 4.97 8.97 -4.56
C ILE A 311 6.05 9.65 -3.72
N ARG A 312 6.67 10.71 -4.27
CA ARG A 312 7.76 11.46 -3.63
C ARG A 312 7.59 12.98 -3.70
N SER A 313 6.68 13.47 -4.55
CA SER A 313 6.50 14.91 -4.80
C SER A 313 5.04 15.25 -5.09
N GLY A 314 4.70 16.55 -4.99
CA GLY A 314 3.40 17.08 -5.43
C GLY A 314 3.15 16.87 -6.93
N ARG A 315 4.21 16.82 -7.74
CA ARG A 315 4.10 16.48 -9.17
C ARG A 315 3.64 15.03 -9.37
N ASP A 316 4.15 14.07 -8.57
CA ASP A 316 3.70 12.68 -8.67
C ASP A 316 2.22 12.56 -8.26
N ILE A 317 1.79 13.36 -7.28
CA ILE A 317 0.37 13.46 -6.90
C ILE A 317 -0.47 13.94 -8.09
N ALA A 318 -0.06 15.03 -8.76
CA ALA A 318 -0.75 15.54 -9.94
C ALA A 318 -0.82 14.50 -11.08
N CYS A 319 0.28 13.76 -11.32
CA CYS A 319 0.30 12.65 -12.29
C CYS A 319 -0.71 11.55 -11.91
N ALA A 320 -0.77 11.17 -10.63
CA ALA A 320 -1.70 10.15 -10.15
C ALA A 320 -3.17 10.57 -10.32
N LEU A 321 -3.48 11.83 -10.00
CA LEU A 321 -4.81 12.41 -10.22
C LEU A 321 -5.19 12.43 -11.70
N ALA A 322 -4.27 12.84 -12.58
CA ALA A 322 -4.50 12.85 -14.03
C ALA A 322 -4.67 11.43 -14.61
N LEU A 323 -4.09 10.39 -14.01
CA LEU A 323 -4.36 8.99 -14.36
C LEU A 323 -5.70 8.47 -13.82
N GLY A 324 -6.40 9.25 -12.97
CA GLY A 324 -7.74 8.91 -12.47
C GLY A 324 -7.82 8.56 -10.99
N ALA A 325 -6.76 8.74 -10.22
CA ALA A 325 -6.83 8.56 -8.77
C ALA A 325 -7.76 9.59 -8.11
N THR A 326 -8.42 9.18 -7.04
CA THR A 326 -9.23 10.05 -6.17
C THR A 326 -8.39 10.62 -5.04
N LEU A 327 -7.60 9.77 -4.40
CA LEU A 327 -6.62 10.13 -3.37
C LEU A 327 -5.24 9.57 -3.74
N VAL A 328 -4.23 10.09 -3.07
CA VAL A 328 -2.85 9.65 -3.23
C VAL A 328 -2.29 9.27 -1.87
N GLY A 329 -1.86 8.01 -1.73
CA GLY A 329 -1.31 7.48 -0.50
C GLY A 329 0.20 7.68 -0.41
N ILE A 330 0.65 8.28 0.68
CA ILE A 330 2.07 8.49 0.95
C ILE A 330 2.42 7.78 2.26
N GLY A 331 3.37 6.85 2.21
CA GLY A 331 3.80 6.06 3.37
C GLY A 331 5.17 6.48 3.89
N HIS A 332 6.22 5.89 3.33
CA HIS A 332 7.59 6.04 3.83
C HIS A 332 8.07 7.49 4.05
N PRO A 333 7.80 8.49 3.18
CA PRO A 333 8.17 9.87 3.46
C PRO A 333 7.53 10.43 4.73
N PHE A 334 6.24 10.12 4.98
CA PHE A 334 5.58 10.51 6.23
C PHE A 334 6.17 9.80 7.45
N LEU A 335 6.56 8.52 7.33
CA LEU A 335 7.23 7.79 8.41
C LEU A 335 8.55 8.46 8.78
N GLN A 336 9.37 8.81 7.79
CA GLN A 336 10.64 9.51 7.99
C GLN A 336 10.45 10.91 8.63
N ALA A 337 9.44 11.66 8.19
CA ALA A 337 9.13 12.95 8.79
C ALA A 337 8.64 12.79 10.22
N ALA A 338 7.69 11.89 10.48
CA ALA A 338 7.10 11.67 11.80
C ALA A 338 8.10 11.15 12.84
N SER A 339 9.12 10.40 12.41
CA SER A 339 10.21 9.97 13.30
C SER A 339 11.06 11.14 13.81
N ARG A 340 11.08 12.26 13.07
CA ARG A 340 11.79 13.51 13.44
C ARG A 340 10.93 14.50 14.23
N GLY A 341 9.62 14.30 14.25
CA GLY A 341 8.68 15.12 15.02
C GLY A 341 7.58 15.77 14.19
N TYR A 342 6.65 16.42 14.88
CA TYR A 342 5.48 17.07 14.30
C TYR A 342 5.83 18.13 13.24
N ASP A 343 6.75 19.05 13.57
CA ASP A 343 7.14 20.15 12.67
C ASP A 343 7.75 19.63 11.35
N ALA A 344 8.46 18.49 11.41
CA ALA A 344 9.00 17.86 10.22
C ALA A 344 7.90 17.26 9.31
N VAL A 345 6.79 16.80 9.89
CA VAL A 345 5.63 16.33 9.13
C VAL A 345 4.92 17.50 8.47
N CYS A 346 4.73 18.62 9.21
CA CYS A 346 4.14 19.85 8.66
C CYS A 346 4.96 20.37 7.47
N ALA A 347 6.26 20.54 7.65
CA ALA A 347 7.15 21.04 6.61
C ALA A 347 7.15 20.14 5.35
N PHE A 348 7.15 18.81 5.51
CA PHE A 348 7.04 17.88 4.41
C PHE A 348 5.70 18.01 3.66
N LEU A 349 4.61 18.14 4.41
CA LEU A 349 3.27 18.26 3.83
C LEU A 349 3.09 19.58 3.08
N GLU A 350 3.49 20.71 3.69
CA GLU A 350 3.40 22.05 3.11
C GLU A 350 4.18 22.14 1.80
N GLN A 351 5.42 21.62 1.78
CA GLN A 351 6.22 21.54 0.58
C GLN A 351 5.51 20.70 -0.51
N THR A 352 4.96 19.55 -0.14
CA THR A 352 4.25 18.65 -1.07
C THR A 352 2.98 19.30 -1.64
N LEU A 353 2.23 20.05 -0.82
CA LEU A 353 1.06 20.80 -1.26
C LEU A 353 1.42 21.98 -2.18
N ALA A 354 2.48 22.70 -1.89
CA ALA A 354 2.98 23.77 -2.75
C ALA A 354 3.38 23.22 -4.13
N GLU A 355 4.11 22.09 -4.18
CA GLU A 355 4.47 21.42 -5.41
C GLU A 355 3.23 20.95 -6.21
N LEU A 356 2.20 20.43 -5.54
CA LEU A 356 0.94 20.02 -6.17
C LEU A 356 0.24 21.23 -6.80
N LYS A 357 0.13 22.36 -6.07
CA LYS A 357 -0.50 23.57 -6.59
C LYS A 357 0.23 24.11 -7.83
N VAL A 358 1.56 24.12 -7.83
CA VAL A 358 2.37 24.51 -9.01
C VAL A 358 2.06 23.58 -10.18
N ALA A 359 2.01 22.26 -9.99
CA ALA A 359 1.69 21.34 -11.06
C ALA A 359 0.26 21.55 -11.60
N MET A 360 -0.71 21.79 -10.72
CA MET A 360 -2.10 22.10 -11.09
C MET A 360 -2.18 23.40 -11.90
N GLN A 361 -1.53 24.48 -11.47
CA GLN A 361 -1.47 25.73 -12.21
C GLN A 361 -0.92 25.52 -13.61
N LEU A 362 0.23 24.85 -13.74
CA LEU A 362 0.89 24.60 -15.02
C LEU A 362 0.09 23.66 -15.95
N CYS A 363 -0.95 23.01 -15.45
CA CYS A 363 -1.93 22.25 -16.22
C CYS A 363 -3.24 23.01 -16.48
N GLY A 364 -3.37 24.26 -16.01
CA GLY A 364 -4.61 25.02 -16.12
C GLY A 364 -5.76 24.45 -15.28
N ALA A 365 -5.44 23.85 -14.13
CA ALA A 365 -6.41 23.18 -13.26
C ALA A 365 -6.55 23.91 -11.93
N ALA A 366 -7.65 24.63 -11.72
CA ALA A 366 -7.99 25.28 -10.45
C ALA A 366 -8.56 24.30 -9.41
N THR A 367 -9.05 23.14 -9.84
CA THR A 367 -9.65 22.12 -8.95
C THR A 367 -9.11 20.72 -9.26
N LEU A 368 -9.27 19.80 -8.30
CA LEU A 368 -8.89 18.39 -8.52
C LEU A 368 -9.71 17.72 -9.61
N GLN A 369 -10.96 18.14 -9.83
CA GLN A 369 -11.75 17.63 -10.94
C GLN A 369 -11.11 18.02 -12.27
N GLN A 370 -10.70 19.28 -12.43
CA GLN A 370 -9.99 19.75 -13.63
C GLN A 370 -8.63 19.03 -13.78
N MET A 371 -7.91 18.79 -12.67
CA MET A 371 -6.65 18.05 -12.70
C MET A 371 -6.81 16.61 -13.20
N ARG A 372 -7.89 15.92 -12.85
CA ARG A 372 -8.21 14.58 -13.39
C ARG A 372 -8.52 14.60 -14.89
N GLU A 373 -8.90 15.75 -15.41
CA GLU A 373 -9.21 15.96 -16.82
C GLU A 373 -8.04 16.59 -17.61
N ALA A 374 -6.91 16.88 -16.93
CA ALA A 374 -5.71 17.37 -17.60
C ALA A 374 -5.16 16.33 -18.60
N ASP A 375 -4.53 16.82 -19.66
CA ASP A 375 -3.87 15.95 -20.63
C ASP A 375 -2.62 15.34 -20.00
N VAL A 376 -2.46 14.03 -20.21
CA VAL A 376 -1.28 13.29 -19.73
C VAL A 376 -0.75 12.37 -20.80
N VAL A 377 0.55 12.43 -21.03
CA VAL A 377 1.28 11.56 -21.95
C VAL A 377 1.97 10.47 -21.17
N VAL A 378 1.67 9.22 -21.50
CA VAL A 378 2.30 8.04 -20.90
C VAL A 378 3.34 7.49 -21.87
N LEU A 379 4.58 7.34 -21.42
CA LEU A 379 5.73 6.87 -22.21
C LEU A 379 6.34 5.60 -21.61
N GLY A 380 7.42 5.14 -22.19
CA GLY A 380 8.28 4.08 -21.67
C GLY A 380 7.56 2.74 -21.43
N GLU A 381 8.05 1.99 -20.45
CA GLU A 381 7.52 0.67 -20.11
C GLU A 381 6.09 0.74 -19.54
N THR A 382 5.71 1.84 -18.91
CA THR A 382 4.33 2.07 -18.44
C THR A 382 3.35 2.05 -19.62
N ARG A 383 3.66 2.74 -20.74
CA ARG A 383 2.84 2.73 -21.95
C ARG A 383 2.79 1.33 -22.55
N GLU A 384 3.95 0.68 -22.69
CA GLU A 384 4.05 -0.64 -23.32
C GLU A 384 3.21 -1.67 -22.56
N TRP A 385 3.31 -1.69 -21.22
CA TRP A 385 2.48 -2.56 -20.39
C TRP A 385 0.98 -2.31 -20.62
N LEU A 386 0.57 -1.05 -20.54
CA LEU A 386 -0.85 -0.69 -20.73
C LEU A 386 -1.37 -1.10 -22.11
N TYR A 387 -0.57 -0.96 -23.17
CA TYR A 387 -0.93 -1.40 -24.51
C TYR A 387 -1.10 -2.92 -24.58
N GLN A 388 -0.15 -3.70 -24.05
CA GLN A 388 -0.24 -5.16 -24.00
C GLN A 388 -1.45 -5.65 -23.17
N ARG A 389 -1.88 -4.85 -22.20
CA ARG A 389 -3.05 -5.14 -21.36
C ARG A 389 -4.37 -4.62 -21.94
N GLY A 390 -4.36 -4.01 -23.15
CA GLY A 390 -5.55 -3.55 -23.86
C GLY A 390 -6.07 -2.18 -23.43
N PHE A 391 -5.21 -1.31 -22.87
CA PHE A 391 -5.54 0.07 -22.48
C PHE A 391 -5.06 1.12 -23.47
N GLU A 392 -4.81 0.74 -24.73
CA GLU A 392 -4.31 1.66 -25.77
C GLU A 392 -5.22 2.86 -25.99
N ASP A 393 -6.54 2.63 -26.08
CA ASP A 393 -7.53 3.71 -26.28
C ASP A 393 -7.63 4.63 -25.06
N ASP A 394 -7.48 4.09 -23.85
CA ASP A 394 -7.45 4.88 -22.63
C ASP A 394 -6.24 5.81 -22.61
N VAL A 395 -5.05 5.29 -22.93
CA VAL A 395 -3.82 6.09 -23.00
C VAL A 395 -3.93 7.19 -24.07
N LYS A 396 -4.46 6.86 -25.26
CA LYS A 396 -4.70 7.85 -26.33
C LYS A 396 -5.72 8.92 -25.92
N ARG A 397 -6.77 8.50 -25.19
CA ARG A 397 -7.79 9.42 -24.67
C ARG A 397 -7.22 10.38 -23.63
N MET A 398 -6.39 9.88 -22.71
CA MET A 398 -5.73 10.69 -21.68
C MET A 398 -4.85 11.79 -22.27
N ALA A 399 -4.18 11.54 -23.39
CA ALA A 399 -3.29 12.49 -24.06
C ALA A 399 -4.03 13.57 -24.87
N ARG A 400 -5.36 13.53 -24.97
CA ARG A 400 -6.15 14.40 -25.89
C ARG A 400 -7.45 14.90 -25.27
N ARG A 401 -7.55 15.05 -23.96
CA ARG A 401 -8.77 15.49 -23.27
C ARG A 401 -9.13 16.94 -23.60
N HIS A 402 -8.14 17.84 -23.54
CA HIS A 402 -8.34 19.26 -23.91
C HIS A 402 -8.58 19.45 -25.42
N TRP A 403 -7.88 18.70 -26.27
CA TRP A 403 -8.08 18.77 -27.72
C TRP A 403 -9.54 18.53 -28.12
N LYS A 404 -10.20 17.58 -27.48
CA LYS A 404 -11.61 17.29 -27.74
C LYS A 404 -12.52 18.43 -27.29
N ARG A 405 -12.21 19.13 -26.20
CA ARG A 405 -12.99 20.28 -25.71
C ARG A 405 -12.92 21.47 -26.66
N ILE A 406 -11.74 21.82 -27.16
CA ILE A 406 -11.53 22.94 -28.09
C ILE A 406 -12.29 22.69 -29.39
N HIS A 407 -12.40 21.46 -29.88
CA HIS A 407 -13.07 21.13 -31.13
C HIS A 407 -14.56 20.77 -30.97
N SER A 408 -15.08 20.78 -29.76
CA SER A 408 -16.51 20.63 -29.46
C SER A 408 -17.22 21.97 -29.19
N LEU A 409 -16.45 23.06 -29.18
CA LEU A 409 -16.92 24.44 -29.15
C LEU A 409 -17.06 24.96 -30.59
#